data_52c8c8745f83e005142596ae74a853fc
#
_entry.id   52c8c8745f83e005142596ae74a853fc
#
_cell.length_a   1.000
_cell.length_b   1.000
_cell.length_c   1.000
_cell.angle_alpha   90.00
_cell.angle_beta   90.00
_cell.angle_gamma   90.00
#
_symmetry.space_group_name_H-M   'P 1'
#
loop_
_entity.id
_entity.type
_entity.pdbx_description
1 polymer ?
#
loop_
_entity_poly.entity_id
_entity_poly.type
_entity_poly.pdbx_seq_one_letter_code
_entity_poly.pdbx_strand_id
1 'polypeptide(L)'
;MSASATNTPLSSTIPDKIHPRSEAKRRRIIDAATRHFAEHGYEDARVADIALALGIAKGSIFQHFGSKDALFLEVYKRAVRSFSKYLDVPLEVREAGFFEVLRYWLIRTEHMVHEDWIPYRIYLLGNYGTDLSLKREINRFLIREDPYGRVEFVRFGLQRRELRDELEIELTVSIIDWMVERFQDALLTAELDPGLFRRQGELPEKKEARIQQFLSVLERAIGAERPAFAAKRVQRSERR
;
A
#
# COMPACT_ATOMS: atom_id res chain seq x y z
N MET A 1 -23.84 -60.16 27.84
CA MET A 1 -23.85 -58.90 28.58
C MET A 1 -23.45 -57.82 27.64
N SER A 2 -24.46 -57.06 27.17
CA SER A 2 -24.30 -55.99 26.17
C SER A 2 -23.84 -54.70 26.87
N ALA A 3 -22.81 -54.08 26.34
CA ALA A 3 -22.43 -52.72 26.68
C ALA A 3 -22.76 -51.78 25.50
N SER A 4 -23.77 -50.97 25.73
CA SER A 4 -24.27 -49.94 24.78
C SER A 4 -23.32 -48.75 24.75
N ALA A 5 -22.72 -48.44 23.60
CA ALA A 5 -21.94 -47.23 23.38
C ALA A 5 -22.89 -46.11 22.93
N THR A 6 -23.09 -45.13 23.80
CA THR A 6 -23.81 -43.87 23.50
C THR A 6 -22.95 -42.98 22.60
N ASN A 7 -23.44 -42.81 21.40
CA ASN A 7 -22.86 -41.92 20.39
C ASN A 7 -23.38 -40.50 20.65
N THR A 8 -22.54 -39.60 21.17
CA THR A 8 -22.84 -38.18 21.30
C THR A 8 -22.49 -37.50 19.99
N PRO A 9 -23.41 -36.79 19.31
CA PRO A 9 -23.09 -36.08 18.09
C PRO A 9 -22.22 -34.82 18.38
N LEU A 10 -21.05 -34.74 17.73
CA LEU A 10 -20.23 -33.54 17.68
C LEU A 10 -21.07 -32.41 17.04
N SER A 11 -21.42 -31.41 17.85
CA SER A 11 -22.02 -30.16 17.39
C SER A 11 -21.06 -29.46 16.44
N SER A 12 -21.34 -29.50 15.15
CA SER A 12 -20.69 -28.70 14.14
C SER A 12 -21.10 -27.24 14.35
N THR A 13 -20.24 -26.45 14.98
CA THR A 13 -20.39 -24.99 15.07
C THR A 13 -20.19 -24.40 13.67
N ILE A 14 -21.28 -24.20 12.94
CA ILE A 14 -21.31 -23.42 11.70
C ILE A 14 -20.87 -22.01 12.08
N PRO A 15 -19.87 -21.40 11.39
CA PRO A 15 -19.49 -20.01 11.66
C PRO A 15 -20.73 -19.12 11.47
N ASP A 16 -21.01 -18.32 12.48
CA ASP A 16 -22.15 -17.41 12.57
C ASP A 16 -22.22 -16.56 11.30
N LYS A 17 -23.25 -16.77 10.47
CA LYS A 17 -23.52 -15.92 9.30
C LYS A 17 -23.78 -14.52 9.82
N ILE A 18 -22.79 -13.62 9.68
CA ILE A 18 -22.92 -12.22 10.06
C ILE A 18 -24.21 -11.68 9.42
N HIS A 19 -25.13 -11.22 10.28
CA HIS A 19 -26.46 -10.81 9.83
C HIS A 19 -26.35 -9.60 8.89
N PRO A 20 -27.02 -9.54 7.71
CA PRO A 20 -26.89 -8.46 6.73
C PRO A 20 -27.03 -7.04 7.30
N ARG A 21 -27.88 -6.87 8.33
CA ARG A 21 -28.04 -5.60 9.04
C ARG A 21 -26.79 -5.21 9.84
N SER A 22 -26.07 -6.18 10.40
CA SER A 22 -24.81 -5.96 11.14
C SER A 22 -23.71 -5.50 10.20
N GLU A 23 -23.58 -6.11 9.02
CA GLU A 23 -22.64 -5.70 7.98
C GLU A 23 -22.93 -4.29 7.45
N ALA A 24 -24.18 -3.96 7.17
CA ALA A 24 -24.55 -2.62 6.73
C ALA A 24 -24.21 -1.57 7.79
N LYS A 25 -24.46 -1.87 9.07
CA LYS A 25 -24.10 -1.00 10.20
C LYS A 25 -22.58 -0.85 10.32
N ARG A 26 -21.83 -1.96 10.25
CA ARG A 26 -20.38 -1.96 10.29
C ARG A 26 -19.79 -1.08 9.18
N ARG A 27 -20.30 -1.17 7.96
CA ARG A 27 -19.88 -0.35 6.82
C ARG A 27 -20.12 1.14 7.06
N ARG A 28 -21.33 1.51 7.55
CA ARG A 28 -21.66 2.90 7.90
C ARG A 28 -20.72 3.47 8.96
N ILE A 29 -20.34 2.67 9.96
CA ILE A 29 -19.37 3.09 10.99
C ILE A 29 -18.01 3.34 10.37
N ILE A 30 -17.52 2.44 9.51
CA ILE A 30 -16.23 2.62 8.81
C ILE A 30 -16.26 3.87 7.92
N ASP A 31 -17.35 4.12 7.19
CA ASP A 31 -17.49 5.31 6.33
C ASP A 31 -17.41 6.61 7.14
N ALA A 32 -18.10 6.69 8.27
CA ALA A 32 -18.07 7.85 9.15
C ALA A 32 -16.69 8.01 9.82
N ALA A 33 -16.11 6.90 10.29
CA ALA A 33 -14.80 6.89 10.92
C ALA A 33 -13.70 7.32 9.93
N THR A 34 -13.77 6.90 8.66
CA THR A 34 -12.82 7.28 7.62
C THR A 34 -12.76 8.80 7.48
N ARG A 35 -13.91 9.46 7.35
CA ARG A 35 -13.96 10.92 7.24
C ARG A 35 -13.45 11.58 8.52
N HIS A 36 -13.90 11.12 9.67
CA HIS A 36 -13.54 11.71 10.96
C HIS A 36 -12.03 11.61 11.25
N PHE A 37 -11.42 10.45 11.00
CA PHE A 37 -9.97 10.30 11.11
C PHE A 37 -9.20 11.14 10.08
N ALA A 38 -9.67 11.23 8.85
CA ALA A 38 -9.02 12.06 7.83
C ALA A 38 -9.02 13.55 8.19
N GLU A 39 -10.11 14.05 8.81
CA GLU A 39 -10.25 15.43 9.22
C GLU A 39 -9.48 15.79 10.48
N HIS A 40 -9.53 14.94 11.51
CA HIS A 40 -9.01 15.24 12.85
C HIS A 40 -7.68 14.57 13.17
N GLY A 41 -7.20 13.67 12.31
CA GLY A 41 -6.04 12.82 12.64
C GLY A 41 -6.41 11.65 13.56
N TYR A 42 -5.41 10.81 13.85
CA TYR A 42 -5.65 9.65 14.72
C TYR A 42 -5.81 10.05 16.18
N GLU A 43 -4.92 10.91 16.73
CA GLU A 43 -4.90 11.24 18.16
C GLU A 43 -6.17 11.99 18.60
N ASP A 44 -6.56 13.03 17.88
CA ASP A 44 -7.67 13.93 18.25
C ASP A 44 -9.06 13.37 17.89
N ALA A 45 -9.13 12.38 16.99
CA ALA A 45 -10.40 11.77 16.63
C ALA A 45 -11.04 11.03 17.83
N ARG A 46 -12.30 11.35 18.11
CA ARG A 46 -13.06 10.77 19.22
C ARG A 46 -14.15 9.84 18.71
N VAL A 47 -14.16 8.59 19.20
CA VAL A 47 -15.20 7.60 18.85
C VAL A 47 -16.60 8.07 19.24
N ALA A 48 -16.71 8.95 20.26
CA ALA A 48 -17.99 9.54 20.66
C ALA A 48 -18.57 10.44 19.57
N ASP A 49 -17.75 11.22 18.87
CA ASP A 49 -18.18 12.14 17.81
C ASP A 49 -18.62 11.36 16.57
N ILE A 50 -17.92 10.26 16.24
CA ILE A 50 -18.35 9.32 15.19
C ILE A 50 -19.73 8.72 15.51
N ALA A 51 -19.94 8.30 16.76
CA ALA A 51 -21.20 7.74 17.20
C ALA A 51 -22.34 8.77 17.13
N LEU A 52 -22.07 10.02 17.57
CA LEU A 52 -23.00 11.14 17.49
C LEU A 52 -23.41 11.43 16.05
N ALA A 53 -22.45 11.53 15.14
CA ALA A 53 -22.71 11.76 13.71
C ALA A 53 -23.57 10.67 13.06
N LEU A 54 -23.55 9.46 13.60
CA LEU A 54 -24.36 8.33 13.12
C LEU A 54 -25.71 8.17 13.85
N GLY A 55 -25.95 8.94 14.92
CA GLY A 55 -27.14 8.79 15.77
C GLY A 55 -27.17 7.44 16.51
N ILE A 56 -26.01 6.90 16.92
CA ILE A 56 -25.90 5.60 17.64
C ILE A 56 -25.17 5.77 18.96
N ALA A 57 -25.37 4.82 19.89
CA ALA A 57 -24.62 4.80 21.14
C ALA A 57 -23.13 4.47 20.88
N LYS A 58 -22.20 5.15 21.59
CA LYS A 58 -20.75 4.90 21.53
C LYS A 58 -20.42 3.41 21.78
N GLY A 59 -21.11 2.77 22.73
CA GLY A 59 -20.95 1.34 23.02
C GLY A 59 -21.23 0.44 21.82
N SER A 60 -22.09 0.87 20.88
CA SER A 60 -22.37 0.11 19.66
C SER A 60 -21.16 0.03 18.73
N ILE A 61 -20.31 1.08 18.67
CA ILE A 61 -19.06 1.05 17.92
C ILE A 61 -18.08 0.06 18.56
N PHE A 62 -17.94 0.12 19.89
CA PHE A 62 -17.06 -0.82 20.61
C PHE A 62 -17.52 -2.27 20.53
N GLN A 63 -18.83 -2.54 20.45
CA GLN A 63 -19.34 -3.90 20.19
C GLN A 63 -18.89 -4.45 18.83
N HIS A 64 -18.72 -3.61 17.81
CA HIS A 64 -18.30 -4.03 16.47
C HIS A 64 -16.79 -4.10 16.31
N PHE A 65 -16.02 -3.24 16.97
CA PHE A 65 -14.59 -3.07 16.72
C PHE A 65 -13.71 -3.28 17.96
N GLY A 66 -14.26 -3.26 19.16
CA GLY A 66 -13.52 -3.44 20.40
C GLY A 66 -12.78 -2.17 20.88
N SER A 67 -11.99 -1.54 20.03
CA SER A 67 -11.18 -0.36 20.38
C SER A 67 -11.14 0.68 19.24
N LYS A 68 -10.60 1.88 19.55
CA LYS A 68 -10.30 2.92 18.55
C LYS A 68 -9.25 2.41 17.56
N ASP A 69 -8.23 1.70 18.04
CA ASP A 69 -7.16 1.13 17.23
C ASP A 69 -7.70 0.12 16.22
N ALA A 70 -8.56 -0.80 16.69
CA ALA A 70 -9.16 -1.80 15.82
C ALA A 70 -10.11 -1.16 14.78
N LEU A 71 -10.85 -0.11 15.16
CA LEU A 71 -11.64 0.67 14.21
C LEU A 71 -10.75 1.35 13.17
N PHE A 72 -9.67 2.02 13.62
CA PHE A 72 -8.73 2.68 12.71
C PHE A 72 -8.04 1.66 11.78
N LEU A 73 -7.63 0.50 12.29
CA LEU A 73 -7.04 -0.57 11.49
C LEU A 73 -7.98 -1.03 10.36
N GLU A 74 -9.30 -1.14 10.63
CA GLU A 74 -10.26 -1.48 9.58
C GLU A 74 -10.44 -0.34 8.55
N VAL A 75 -10.40 0.92 9.01
CA VAL A 75 -10.38 2.10 8.12
C VAL A 75 -9.12 2.09 7.25
N TYR A 76 -7.95 1.82 7.84
CA TYR A 76 -6.67 1.72 7.13
C TYR A 76 -6.67 0.61 6.08
N LYS A 77 -7.10 -0.59 6.45
CA LYS A 77 -7.22 -1.73 5.52
C LYS A 77 -8.10 -1.39 4.32
N ARG A 78 -9.21 -0.71 4.57
CA ARG A 78 -10.12 -0.30 3.49
C ARG A 78 -9.47 0.76 2.58
N ALA A 79 -8.79 1.74 3.15
CA ALA A 79 -8.07 2.76 2.39
C ALA A 79 -6.99 2.14 1.50
N VAL A 80 -6.17 1.25 2.06
CA VAL A 80 -5.12 0.56 1.31
C VAL A 80 -5.71 -0.31 0.18
N ARG A 81 -6.77 -1.07 0.45
CA ARG A 81 -7.42 -1.87 -0.59
C ARG A 81 -8.05 -1.03 -1.71
N SER A 82 -8.44 0.23 -1.42
CA SER A 82 -8.96 1.13 -2.47
C SER A 82 -7.91 1.55 -3.47
N PHE A 83 -6.61 1.42 -3.15
CA PHE A 83 -5.53 1.72 -4.08
C PHE A 83 -5.36 0.69 -5.19
N SER A 84 -5.90 -0.53 -5.03
CA SER A 84 -5.78 -1.61 -6.03
C SER A 84 -6.25 -1.18 -7.42
N LYS A 85 -7.27 -0.31 -7.52
CA LYS A 85 -7.75 0.23 -8.80
C LYS A 85 -6.70 1.08 -9.56
N TYR A 86 -5.63 1.53 -8.88
CA TYR A 86 -4.55 2.31 -9.49
C TYR A 86 -3.32 1.45 -9.79
N LEU A 87 -3.32 0.19 -9.37
CA LEU A 87 -2.20 -0.74 -9.62
C LEU A 87 -2.28 -1.42 -10.98
N ASP A 88 -3.43 -1.32 -11.66
CA ASP A 88 -3.58 -1.84 -13.02
C ASP A 88 -2.61 -1.15 -13.97
N VAL A 89 -1.86 -1.97 -14.70
CA VAL A 89 -0.80 -1.52 -15.61
C VAL A 89 -1.18 -1.90 -17.03
N PRO A 90 -1.17 -0.95 -17.99
CA PRO A 90 -1.36 -1.25 -19.41
C PRO A 90 -0.35 -2.30 -19.90
N LEU A 91 -0.78 -3.14 -20.85
CA LEU A 91 0.04 -4.24 -21.35
C LEU A 91 1.37 -3.75 -21.92
N GLU A 92 1.35 -2.67 -22.67
CA GLU A 92 2.54 -2.05 -23.27
C GLU A 92 3.56 -1.56 -22.22
N VAL A 93 3.08 -1.03 -21.08
CA VAL A 93 3.96 -0.63 -19.95
C VAL A 93 4.55 -1.86 -19.27
N ARG A 94 3.75 -2.90 -19.10
CA ARG A 94 4.20 -4.16 -18.51
C ARG A 94 5.22 -4.87 -19.41
N GLU A 95 5.02 -4.82 -20.72
CA GLU A 95 5.96 -5.37 -21.70
C GLU A 95 7.27 -4.57 -21.75
N ALA A 96 7.23 -3.26 -21.50
CA ALA A 96 8.41 -2.41 -21.43
C ALA A 96 9.34 -2.71 -20.24
N GLY A 97 8.81 -3.34 -19.15
CA GLY A 97 9.63 -3.93 -18.12
C GLY A 97 9.39 -3.41 -16.70
N PHE A 98 10.16 -3.96 -15.76
CA PHE A 98 10.03 -3.74 -14.33
C PHE A 98 10.14 -2.25 -13.94
N PHE A 99 11.18 -1.55 -14.42
CA PHE A 99 11.42 -0.15 -14.08
C PHE A 99 10.41 0.80 -14.73
N GLU A 100 9.85 0.44 -15.90
CA GLU A 100 8.78 1.20 -16.53
C GLU A 100 7.46 1.06 -15.78
N VAL A 101 7.17 -0.10 -15.21
CA VAL A 101 6.02 -0.29 -14.31
C VAL A 101 6.17 0.58 -13.06
N LEU A 102 7.35 0.62 -12.43
CA LEU A 102 7.62 1.52 -11.29
C LEU A 102 7.45 2.99 -11.69
N ARG A 103 7.95 3.40 -12.85
CA ARG A 103 7.77 4.77 -13.36
C ARG A 103 6.29 5.10 -13.54
N TYR A 104 5.55 4.20 -14.14
CA TYR A 104 4.11 4.35 -14.36
C TYR A 104 3.36 4.54 -13.02
N TRP A 105 3.63 3.72 -12.02
CA TRP A 105 3.00 3.86 -10.71
C TRP A 105 3.36 5.17 -10.01
N LEU A 106 4.61 5.60 -10.01
CA LEU A 106 5.04 6.87 -9.43
C LEU A 106 4.29 8.06 -10.04
N ILE A 107 4.08 8.04 -11.35
CA ILE A 107 3.31 9.10 -12.05
C ILE A 107 1.81 8.99 -11.71
N ARG A 108 1.25 7.78 -11.71
CA ARG A 108 -0.18 7.54 -11.45
C ARG A 108 -0.61 7.86 -10.02
N THR A 109 0.28 7.71 -9.04
CA THR A 109 -0.05 7.97 -7.65
C THR A 109 -0.47 9.42 -7.41
N GLU A 110 0.07 10.37 -8.16
CA GLU A 110 -0.37 11.77 -8.09
C GLU A 110 -1.83 11.93 -8.50
N HIS A 111 -2.25 11.29 -9.58
CA HIS A 111 -3.66 11.30 -9.99
C HIS A 111 -4.56 10.71 -8.90
N MET A 112 -4.13 9.61 -8.30
CA MET A 112 -4.87 8.97 -7.20
C MET A 112 -5.15 9.95 -6.05
N VAL A 113 -4.14 10.71 -5.63
CA VAL A 113 -4.28 11.68 -4.53
C VAL A 113 -5.18 12.85 -4.93
N HIS A 114 -5.12 13.29 -6.17
CA HIS A 114 -6.01 14.35 -6.67
C HIS A 114 -7.48 13.90 -6.80
N GLU A 115 -7.72 12.65 -7.20
CA GLU A 115 -9.08 12.12 -7.32
C GLU A 115 -9.72 11.80 -5.97
N ASP A 116 -8.96 11.24 -5.05
CA ASP A 116 -9.45 10.81 -3.73
C ASP A 116 -8.34 10.90 -2.67
N TRP A 117 -8.18 12.08 -2.08
CA TRP A 117 -7.15 12.33 -1.06
C TRP A 117 -7.40 11.61 0.28
N ILE A 118 -8.65 11.23 0.58
CA ILE A 118 -9.02 10.67 1.88
C ILE A 118 -8.30 9.34 2.16
N PRO A 119 -8.31 8.33 1.26
CA PRO A 119 -7.54 7.10 1.47
C PRO A 119 -6.04 7.35 1.66
N TYR A 120 -5.46 8.29 0.90
CA TYR A 120 -4.05 8.63 1.06
C TYR A 120 -3.79 9.32 2.41
N ARG A 121 -4.69 10.19 2.89
CA ARG A 121 -4.59 10.77 4.23
C ARG A 121 -4.63 9.70 5.32
N ILE A 122 -5.52 8.71 5.21
CA ILE A 122 -5.57 7.58 6.15
C ILE A 122 -4.27 6.75 6.11
N TYR A 123 -3.71 6.53 4.92
CA TYR A 123 -2.42 5.86 4.74
C TYR A 123 -1.31 6.63 5.48
N LEU A 124 -1.22 7.96 5.30
CA LEU A 124 -0.23 8.79 6.00
C LEU A 124 -0.41 8.74 7.51
N LEU A 125 -1.64 8.80 8.02
CA LEU A 125 -1.92 8.67 9.45
C LEU A 125 -1.44 7.32 9.99
N GLY A 126 -1.66 6.23 9.29
CA GLY A 126 -1.20 4.90 9.70
C GLY A 126 0.33 4.76 9.67
N ASN A 127 1.00 5.47 8.77
CA ASN A 127 2.45 5.37 8.62
C ASN A 127 3.22 6.33 9.53
N TYR A 128 2.66 7.51 9.81
CA TYR A 128 3.37 8.61 10.51
C TYR A 128 2.66 9.14 11.75
N GLY A 129 1.38 8.84 11.93
CA GLY A 129 0.53 9.44 12.97
C GLY A 129 -0.02 8.46 14.00
N THR A 130 0.55 7.27 14.16
CA THR A 130 0.13 6.25 15.13
C THR A 130 1.28 5.77 16.00
N ASP A 131 0.95 5.20 17.16
CA ASP A 131 1.93 4.58 18.03
C ASP A 131 2.51 3.27 17.46
N LEU A 132 3.57 2.74 18.08
CA LEU A 132 4.26 1.54 17.63
C LEU A 132 3.39 0.27 17.73
N SER A 133 2.38 0.24 18.61
CA SER A 133 1.52 -0.93 18.77
C SER A 133 0.58 -1.07 17.58
N LEU A 134 -0.08 0.01 17.21
CA LEU A 134 -0.94 0.06 16.03
C LEU A 134 -0.15 -0.07 14.74
N LYS A 135 1.04 0.53 14.67
CA LYS A 135 1.96 0.35 13.52
C LYS A 135 2.34 -1.12 13.32
N ARG A 136 2.53 -1.88 14.39
CA ARG A 136 2.80 -3.32 14.31
C ARG A 136 1.63 -4.09 13.71
N GLU A 137 0.39 -3.77 14.07
CA GLU A 137 -0.80 -4.40 13.49
C GLU A 137 -0.97 -4.03 12.01
N ILE A 138 -0.70 -2.78 11.64
CA ILE A 138 -0.67 -2.33 10.25
C ILE A 138 0.35 -3.13 9.44
N ASN A 139 1.59 -3.25 9.94
CA ASN A 139 2.65 -4.01 9.26
C ASN A 139 2.29 -5.50 9.12
N ARG A 140 1.69 -6.13 10.14
CA ARG A 140 1.19 -7.51 10.05
C ARG A 140 0.16 -7.67 8.94
N PHE A 141 -0.75 -6.71 8.80
CA PHE A 141 -1.72 -6.71 7.71
C PHE A 141 -1.05 -6.59 6.35
N LEU A 142 -0.12 -5.64 6.18
CA LEU A 142 0.59 -5.41 4.91
C LEU A 142 1.43 -6.62 4.50
N ILE A 143 2.08 -7.29 5.45
CA ILE A 143 2.88 -8.51 5.18
C ILE A 143 1.97 -9.69 4.82
N ARG A 144 0.88 -9.88 5.58
CA ARG A 144 0.02 -11.06 5.41
C ARG A 144 -0.83 -11.02 4.15
N GLU A 145 -1.38 -9.86 3.82
CA GLU A 145 -2.32 -9.71 2.70
C GLU A 145 -1.65 -9.23 1.41
N ASP A 146 -0.45 -8.67 1.52
CA ASP A 146 0.30 -8.06 0.39
C ASP A 146 -0.61 -7.32 -0.61
N PRO A 147 -1.36 -6.31 -0.17
CA PRO A 147 -2.40 -5.66 -0.97
C PRO A 147 -1.85 -4.97 -2.23
N TYR A 148 -0.54 -4.79 -2.30
CA TYR A 148 0.16 -4.18 -3.43
C TYR A 148 0.79 -5.23 -4.37
N GLY A 149 0.76 -6.52 -4.03
CA GLY A 149 1.36 -7.58 -4.84
C GLY A 149 2.88 -7.46 -4.98
N ARG A 150 3.58 -7.00 -3.92
CA ARG A 150 5.01 -6.65 -3.94
C ARG A 150 5.90 -7.84 -4.26
N VAL A 151 5.60 -8.99 -3.67
CA VAL A 151 6.37 -10.23 -3.90
C VAL A 151 6.25 -10.68 -5.36
N GLU A 152 5.03 -10.67 -5.91
CA GLU A 152 4.80 -11.05 -7.31
C GLU A 152 5.42 -10.04 -8.28
N PHE A 153 5.45 -8.76 -7.91
CA PHE A 153 6.11 -7.74 -8.71
C PHE A 153 7.64 -7.94 -8.76
N VAL A 154 8.28 -8.27 -7.64
CA VAL A 154 9.71 -8.61 -7.61
C VAL A 154 9.98 -9.88 -8.44
N ARG A 155 9.13 -10.92 -8.30
CA ARG A 155 9.23 -12.12 -9.14
C ARG A 155 9.12 -11.82 -10.63
N PHE A 156 8.23 -10.91 -11.01
CA PHE A 156 8.12 -10.44 -12.39
C PHE A 156 9.44 -9.87 -12.92
N GLY A 157 10.12 -9.01 -12.14
CA GLY A 157 11.43 -8.46 -12.51
C GLY A 157 12.53 -9.52 -12.61
N LEU A 158 12.54 -10.49 -11.69
CA LEU A 158 13.47 -11.63 -11.71
C LEU A 158 13.25 -12.53 -12.93
N GLN A 159 12.00 -12.89 -13.24
CA GLN A 159 11.66 -13.71 -14.41
C GLN A 159 12.07 -13.06 -15.73
N ARG A 160 12.03 -11.74 -15.80
CA ARG A 160 12.47 -10.95 -16.94
C ARG A 160 13.98 -10.74 -16.97
N ARG A 161 14.71 -11.18 -15.96
CA ARG A 161 16.15 -10.94 -15.78
C ARG A 161 16.50 -9.46 -15.76
N GLU A 162 15.64 -8.65 -15.21
CA GLU A 162 15.82 -7.20 -15.03
C GLU A 162 16.34 -6.87 -13.64
N LEU A 163 16.18 -7.78 -12.67
CA LEU A 163 16.72 -7.70 -11.32
C LEU A 163 17.84 -8.70 -11.13
N ARG A 164 18.78 -8.38 -10.23
CA ARG A 164 19.86 -9.28 -9.82
C ARG A 164 19.30 -10.50 -9.13
N ASP A 165 19.69 -11.68 -9.57
CA ASP A 165 19.18 -12.97 -9.07
C ASP A 165 19.88 -13.44 -7.78
N GLU A 166 21.02 -12.83 -7.42
CA GLU A 166 21.72 -13.09 -6.16
C GLU A 166 21.08 -12.42 -4.94
N LEU A 167 20.11 -11.51 -5.13
CA LEU A 167 19.42 -10.84 -4.03
C LEU A 167 18.24 -11.68 -3.52
N GLU A 168 18.14 -11.84 -2.21
CA GLU A 168 16.96 -12.45 -1.60
C GLU A 168 15.69 -11.66 -1.92
N ILE A 169 14.60 -12.36 -2.19
CA ILE A 169 13.31 -11.73 -2.56
C ILE A 169 12.82 -10.79 -1.47
N GLU A 170 12.86 -11.22 -0.21
CA GLU A 170 12.40 -10.46 0.94
C GLU A 170 13.21 -9.16 1.13
N LEU A 171 14.53 -9.23 0.95
CA LEU A 171 15.40 -8.06 1.00
C LEU A 171 15.12 -7.13 -0.19
N THR A 172 14.94 -7.67 -1.39
CA THR A 172 14.65 -6.89 -2.59
C THR A 172 13.31 -6.15 -2.46
N VAL A 173 12.27 -6.85 -1.99
CA VAL A 173 10.96 -6.23 -1.67
C VAL A 173 11.13 -5.10 -0.67
N SER A 174 11.89 -5.33 0.41
CA SER A 174 12.09 -4.32 1.46
C SER A 174 12.83 -3.08 0.94
N ILE A 175 13.88 -3.26 0.14
CA ILE A 175 14.64 -2.15 -0.48
C ILE A 175 13.72 -1.33 -1.38
N ILE A 176 12.94 -1.99 -2.23
CA ILE A 176 12.01 -1.32 -3.14
C ILE A 176 10.96 -0.55 -2.32
N ASP A 177 10.34 -1.18 -1.33
CA ASP A 177 9.34 -0.54 -0.47
C ASP A 177 9.91 0.71 0.20
N TRP A 178 11.05 0.59 0.89
CA TRP A 178 11.64 1.72 1.60
C TRP A 178 11.99 2.88 0.69
N MET A 179 12.58 2.59 -0.47
CA MET A 179 13.01 3.63 -1.39
C MET A 179 11.84 4.25 -2.15
N VAL A 180 10.94 3.42 -2.68
CA VAL A 180 9.81 3.88 -3.50
C VAL A 180 8.77 4.58 -2.63
N GLU A 181 8.41 4.01 -1.48
CA GLU A 181 7.43 4.59 -0.56
C GLU A 181 7.88 5.97 -0.08
N ARG A 182 9.12 6.09 0.41
CA ARG A 182 9.66 7.38 0.89
C ARG A 182 9.80 8.42 -0.22
N PHE A 183 10.20 8.01 -1.41
CA PHE A 183 10.28 8.91 -2.55
C PHE A 183 8.89 9.38 -2.99
N GLN A 184 7.91 8.48 -3.02
CA GLN A 184 6.52 8.78 -3.34
C GLN A 184 5.89 9.71 -2.30
N ASP A 185 6.13 9.48 -1.01
CA ASP A 185 5.62 10.33 0.05
C ASP A 185 6.17 11.76 -0.05
N ALA A 186 7.47 11.91 -0.36
CA ALA A 186 8.07 13.21 -0.63
C ALA A 186 7.49 13.89 -1.88
N LEU A 187 7.19 13.10 -2.91
CA LEU A 187 6.57 13.58 -4.15
C LEU A 187 5.18 14.17 -3.91
N LEU A 188 4.39 13.51 -3.07
CA LEU A 188 2.96 13.82 -2.85
C LEU A 188 2.71 14.78 -1.68
N THR A 189 3.56 14.76 -0.65
CA THR A 189 3.34 15.43 0.63
C THR A 189 4.45 16.42 0.91
N ALA A 190 4.10 17.71 1.00
CA ALA A 190 5.07 18.80 1.18
C ALA A 190 5.89 18.64 2.48
N GLU A 191 5.24 18.24 3.56
CA GLU A 191 5.83 18.06 4.88
C GLU A 191 6.83 16.89 4.94
N LEU A 192 6.77 15.96 3.97
CA LEU A 192 7.66 14.81 3.88
C LEU A 192 8.75 15.01 2.81
N ASP A 193 8.71 16.13 2.08
CA ASP A 193 9.70 16.46 1.06
C ASP A 193 10.97 17.08 1.68
N PRO A 194 12.13 16.39 1.64
CA PRO A 194 13.40 16.95 2.11
C PRO A 194 14.01 17.99 1.13
N GLY A 195 13.21 18.59 0.28
CA GLY A 195 13.62 19.56 -0.74
C GLY A 195 13.98 18.93 -2.09
N LEU A 196 13.42 17.78 -2.41
CA LEU A 196 13.57 17.13 -3.73
C LEU A 196 12.70 17.78 -4.80
N PHE A 197 11.47 18.16 -4.45
CA PHE A 197 10.43 18.58 -5.39
C PHE A 197 10.00 20.05 -5.19
N ARG A 198 10.17 20.62 -3.97
CA ARG A 198 9.62 21.92 -3.58
C ARG A 198 10.67 22.92 -3.09
N ARG A 199 11.87 22.88 -3.67
CA ARG A 199 12.87 23.95 -3.44
C ARG A 199 12.36 25.24 -4.05
N GLN A 200 12.62 26.36 -3.37
CA GLN A 200 12.27 27.71 -3.89
C GLN A 200 12.82 27.89 -5.31
N GLY A 201 11.96 28.27 -6.26
CA GLY A 201 12.30 28.54 -7.66
C GLY A 201 12.44 27.29 -8.56
N GLU A 202 12.17 26.08 -8.07
CA GLU A 202 12.12 24.91 -8.93
C GLU A 202 10.72 24.73 -9.54
N LEU A 203 10.68 24.59 -10.87
CA LEU A 203 9.45 24.40 -11.64
C LEU A 203 8.97 22.94 -11.60
N PRO A 204 7.66 22.67 -11.76
CA PRO A 204 7.09 21.32 -11.86
C PRO A 204 7.75 20.42 -12.90
N GLU A 205 8.34 21.01 -13.95
CA GLU A 205 9.06 20.32 -15.03
C GLU A 205 10.23 19.47 -14.54
N LYS A 206 10.82 19.81 -13.39
CA LYS A 206 11.91 19.00 -12.79
C LYS A 206 11.43 17.73 -12.12
N LYS A 207 10.14 17.56 -11.91
CA LYS A 207 9.55 16.41 -11.24
C LYS A 207 9.80 15.11 -11.99
N GLU A 208 9.54 15.10 -13.30
CA GLU A 208 9.77 13.92 -14.13
C GLU A 208 11.27 13.58 -14.19
N ALA A 209 12.14 14.59 -14.28
CA ALA A 209 13.57 14.40 -14.20
C ALA A 209 14.02 13.79 -12.86
N ARG A 210 13.39 14.17 -11.74
CA ARG A 210 13.67 13.56 -10.42
C ARG A 210 13.21 12.11 -10.34
N ILE A 211 12.04 11.79 -10.88
CA ILE A 211 11.56 10.41 -10.97
C ILE A 211 12.54 9.57 -11.78
N GLN A 212 12.98 10.08 -12.95
CA GLN A 212 13.94 9.39 -13.79
C GLN A 212 15.30 9.19 -13.10
N GLN A 213 15.80 10.19 -12.39
CA GLN A 213 17.04 10.08 -11.61
C GLN A 213 16.91 9.04 -10.50
N PHE A 214 15.80 9.05 -9.76
CA PHE A 214 15.53 8.07 -8.73
C PHE A 214 15.50 6.64 -9.27
N LEU A 215 14.77 6.40 -10.36
CA LEU A 215 14.71 5.09 -11.01
C LEU A 215 16.07 4.64 -11.52
N SER A 216 16.88 5.56 -12.08
CA SER A 216 18.24 5.24 -12.50
C SER A 216 19.17 4.84 -11.33
N VAL A 217 18.99 5.43 -10.15
CA VAL A 217 19.71 5.01 -8.93
C VAL A 217 19.24 3.63 -8.48
N LEU A 218 17.93 3.40 -8.47
CA LEU A 218 17.35 2.12 -8.07
C LEU A 218 17.77 1.00 -9.03
N GLU A 219 17.74 1.23 -10.36
CA GLU A 219 18.20 0.30 -11.37
C GLU A 219 19.67 -0.09 -11.18
N ARG A 220 20.54 0.87 -10.85
CA ARG A 220 21.94 0.58 -10.54
C ARG A 220 22.11 -0.23 -9.24
N ALA A 221 21.23 -0.05 -8.27
CA ALA A 221 21.31 -0.76 -7.00
C ALA A 221 20.84 -2.21 -7.09
N ILE A 222 19.72 -2.47 -7.77
CA ILE A 222 19.08 -3.78 -7.79
C ILE A 222 18.87 -4.38 -9.19
N GLY A 223 19.12 -3.60 -10.26
CA GLY A 223 18.99 -4.08 -11.64
C GLY A 223 20.09 -5.07 -12.00
N ALA A 224 19.74 -6.04 -12.85
CA ALA A 224 20.71 -6.98 -13.39
C ALA A 224 21.78 -6.28 -14.23
N GLU A 225 23.01 -6.74 -14.15
CA GLU A 225 24.07 -6.26 -15.03
C GLU A 225 23.72 -6.58 -16.49
N ARG A 226 23.57 -5.54 -17.30
CA ARG A 226 23.41 -5.75 -18.75
C ARG A 226 24.72 -6.36 -19.28
N PRO A 227 24.69 -7.56 -19.89
CA PRO A 227 25.92 -8.11 -20.47
C PRO A 227 26.51 -7.12 -21.48
N ALA A 228 27.80 -6.82 -21.33
CA ALA A 228 28.56 -5.83 -22.12
C ALA A 228 28.60 -6.11 -23.64
N PHE A 229 27.72 -6.96 -24.15
CA PHE A 229 27.74 -7.43 -25.54
C PHE A 229 27.08 -6.47 -26.55
N ALA A 230 26.33 -5.45 -26.11
CA ALA A 230 25.67 -4.53 -27.05
C ALA A 230 26.54 -3.36 -27.54
N ALA A 231 27.62 -3.01 -26.82
CA ALA A 231 28.45 -1.85 -27.16
C ALA A 231 29.44 -2.09 -28.30
N LYS A 232 29.76 -3.33 -28.69
CA LYS A 232 30.76 -3.66 -29.72
C LYS A 232 30.22 -3.74 -31.16
N ARG A 233 28.92 -3.68 -31.37
CA ARG A 233 28.33 -3.80 -32.72
C ARG A 233 28.18 -2.47 -33.46
N VAL A 234 28.14 -1.34 -32.77
CA VAL A 234 27.94 -0.04 -33.42
C VAL A 234 29.27 0.52 -33.95
N GLN A 235 30.40 0.22 -33.32
CA GLN A 235 31.72 0.73 -33.78
C GLN A 235 32.35 -0.01 -34.97
N ARG A 236 31.76 -1.12 -35.45
CA ARG A 236 32.30 -1.87 -36.61
C ARG A 236 31.61 -1.56 -37.95
N SER A 237 30.47 -0.83 -37.94
CA SER A 237 29.80 -0.43 -39.18
C SER A 237 30.25 0.94 -39.74
N GLU A 238 31.05 1.71 -38.98
CA GLU A 238 31.58 3.02 -39.45
C GLU A 238 32.99 2.96 -39.97
N ARG A 239 33.58 1.78 -40.15
CA ARG A 239 34.92 1.59 -40.76
C ARG A 239 34.89 0.62 -41.93
N ARG A 240 33.88 0.74 -42.81
CA ARG A 240 33.95 0.15 -44.15
C ARG A 240 33.39 1.12 -45.18
#